data_164db1619c9208ad51014644e880fd2c
#
_entry.id   164db1619c9208ad51014644e880fd2c
#
_cell.length_a   1.000
_cell.length_b   1.000
_cell.length_c   1.000
_cell.angle_alpha   90.00
_cell.angle_beta   90.00
_cell.angle_gamma   90.00
#
_symmetry.space_group_name_H-M   'P 1'
#
loop_
_entity.id
_entity.type
_entity.pdbx_description
1 polymer ?
#
loop_
_entity_poly.entity_id
_entity_poly.type
_entity_poly.pdbx_seq_one_letter_code
_entity_poly.pdbx_strand_id
1 'polypeptide(L)'
;MQHGVLILTWLRVSGVGVRLLHSGTGSGLALEGNERWYLVHTLPHAERRAQLHLGAQGLRTHFPTIQKTIRHARQLRAVQAPLFPRYIFVILDLGRDRWLSVRGTVGVSSLFTSEDRPVPVPESIVETLIQNSDEANLAL
;
A
#
# COMPACT_ATOMS: atom_id res chain seq x y z
N MET A 1 9.78 -15.07 -2.30
CA MET A 1 8.38 -14.95 -2.71
C MET A 1 7.35 -15.19 -1.61
N GLN A 2 7.76 -15.04 -0.36
CA GLN A 2 6.88 -15.25 0.80
C GLN A 2 6.43 -13.93 1.46
N HIS A 3 6.80 -12.79 0.89
CA HIS A 3 6.55 -11.49 1.51
C HIS A 3 5.06 -11.10 1.56
N GLY A 4 4.29 -11.43 0.54
CA GLY A 4 2.84 -11.18 0.53
C GLY A 4 2.09 -12.01 1.57
N VAL A 5 2.51 -13.25 1.78
CA VAL A 5 1.96 -14.15 2.81
C VAL A 5 2.31 -13.64 4.20
N LEU A 6 3.51 -13.09 4.40
CA LEU A 6 3.94 -12.51 5.68
C LEU A 6 3.12 -11.28 6.06
N ILE A 7 2.82 -10.40 5.12
CA ILE A 7 1.95 -9.24 5.34
C ILE A 7 0.54 -9.69 5.71
N LEU A 8 -0.02 -10.66 4.99
CA LEU A 8 -1.33 -11.25 5.27
C LEU A 8 -1.37 -11.95 6.64
N THR A 9 -0.32 -12.67 6.99
CA THR A 9 -0.19 -13.36 8.28
C THR A 9 -0.03 -12.35 9.42
N TRP A 10 0.73 -11.30 9.21
CA TRP A 10 0.90 -10.24 10.21
C TRP A 10 -0.41 -9.51 10.51
N LEU A 11 -1.20 -9.20 9.49
CA LEU A 11 -2.55 -8.61 9.65
C LEU A 11 -3.48 -9.52 10.45
N ARG A 12 -3.34 -10.83 10.31
CA ARG A 12 -4.11 -11.81 11.11
C ARG A 12 -3.69 -11.86 12.57
N VAL A 13 -2.39 -11.72 12.84
CA VAL A 13 -1.81 -11.90 14.18
C VAL A 13 -1.87 -10.62 15.01
N SER A 14 -1.79 -9.46 14.39
CA SER A 14 -1.76 -8.18 15.11
C SER A 14 -3.13 -7.72 15.62
N GLY A 15 -4.18 -8.53 15.44
CA GLY A 15 -5.50 -8.23 16.01
C GLY A 15 -6.09 -6.90 15.54
N VAL A 16 -5.67 -6.41 14.40
CA VAL A 16 -6.32 -5.28 13.73
C VAL A 16 -7.71 -5.78 13.34
N GLY A 17 -8.68 -5.51 14.21
CA GLY A 17 -10.04 -5.96 14.03
C GLY A 17 -10.58 -5.54 12.68
N VAL A 18 -10.93 -6.53 11.87
CA VAL A 18 -11.63 -6.29 10.61
C VAL A 18 -13.00 -5.73 10.95
N ARG A 19 -13.13 -4.42 11.04
CA ARG A 19 -14.42 -3.77 11.01
C ARG A 19 -14.86 -3.67 9.56
N LEU A 20 -15.79 -4.52 9.19
CA LEU A 20 -16.52 -4.38 7.94
C LEU A 20 -17.44 -3.16 8.07
N LEU A 21 -16.97 -2.01 7.67
CA LEU A 21 -17.80 -0.84 7.47
C LEU A 21 -18.02 -0.67 5.97
N HIS A 22 -19.22 -1.01 5.54
CA HIS A 22 -19.75 -0.61 4.26
C HIS A 22 -20.14 0.87 4.36
N SER A 23 -19.33 1.74 3.85
CA SER A 23 -19.79 3.03 3.40
C SER A 23 -18.77 3.62 2.44
N GLY A 24 -19.08 3.49 1.19
CA GLY A 24 -18.38 4.20 0.15
C GLY A 24 -18.55 5.70 0.35
N THR A 25 -17.50 6.38 0.67
CA THR A 25 -17.44 7.81 0.47
C THR A 25 -16.05 8.15 -0.02
N GLY A 26 -15.95 8.29 -1.34
CA GLY A 26 -15.12 9.31 -1.94
C GLY A 26 -13.63 9.33 -1.66
N SER A 27 -12.96 8.19 -1.50
CA SER A 27 -11.53 8.20 -1.76
C SER A 27 -11.31 7.87 -3.23
N GLY A 28 -10.48 8.64 -3.93
CA GLY A 28 -10.07 8.33 -5.30
C GLY A 28 -9.35 6.98 -5.44
N LEU A 29 -9.48 6.10 -4.43
CA LEU A 29 -8.91 4.76 -4.33
C LEU A 29 -9.96 3.65 -4.48
N ALA A 30 -11.21 3.97 -4.80
CA ALA A 30 -12.21 2.95 -5.10
C ALA A 30 -11.86 2.22 -6.38
N LEU A 31 -12.02 0.88 -6.37
CA LEU A 31 -11.80 0.06 -7.55
C LEU A 31 -12.99 0.15 -8.51
N GLU A 32 -12.70 0.22 -9.80
CA GLU A 32 -13.69 0.26 -10.85
C GLU A 32 -13.45 -0.89 -11.85
N GLY A 33 -14.54 -1.54 -12.28
CA GLY A 33 -14.46 -2.58 -13.31
C GLY A 33 -13.51 -3.72 -12.94
N ASN A 34 -12.51 -3.92 -13.78
CA ASN A 34 -11.51 -4.99 -13.61
C ASN A 34 -10.27 -4.54 -12.82
N GLU A 35 -10.32 -3.37 -12.21
CA GLU A 35 -9.24 -2.90 -11.36
C GLU A 35 -9.12 -3.76 -10.10
N ARG A 36 -7.87 -4.01 -9.72
CA ARG A 36 -7.52 -4.75 -8.48
C ARG A 36 -6.30 -4.10 -7.85
N TRP A 37 -6.10 -4.38 -6.58
CA TRP A 37 -4.90 -4.00 -5.86
C TRP A 37 -3.77 -5.00 -6.08
N TYR A 38 -2.56 -4.48 -6.26
CA TYR A 38 -1.35 -5.28 -6.40
C TYR A 38 -0.26 -4.76 -5.48
N LEU A 39 0.61 -5.66 -5.03
CA LEU A 39 1.68 -5.33 -4.10
C LEU A 39 2.97 -5.01 -4.86
N VAL A 40 3.54 -3.84 -4.57
CA VAL A 40 4.81 -3.39 -5.12
C VAL A 40 5.87 -3.40 -4.02
N HIS A 41 6.99 -4.02 -4.30
CA HIS A 41 8.20 -3.99 -3.47
C HIS A 41 9.10 -2.86 -3.98
N THR A 42 9.46 -1.94 -3.09
CA THR A 42 10.28 -0.79 -3.44
C THR A 42 11.75 -1.02 -3.08
N LEU A 43 12.62 -0.17 -3.61
CA LEU A 43 13.97 -0.02 -3.09
C LEU A 43 13.93 0.54 -1.66
N PRO A 44 14.99 0.34 -0.86
CA PRO A 44 15.01 0.87 0.50
C PRO A 44 14.76 2.38 0.55
N HIS A 45 13.87 2.80 1.43
CA HIS A 45 13.48 4.21 1.63
C HIS A 45 12.91 4.92 0.39
N ALA A 46 12.46 4.15 -0.62
CA ALA A 46 12.00 4.70 -1.89
C ALA A 46 10.47 4.64 -2.06
N GLU A 47 9.69 4.39 -1.01
CA GLU A 47 8.24 4.22 -1.08
C GLU A 47 7.56 5.46 -1.68
N ARG A 48 7.87 6.64 -1.15
CA ARG A 48 7.31 7.91 -1.64
C ARG A 48 7.75 8.23 -3.06
N ARG A 49 9.00 7.94 -3.37
CA ARG A 49 9.54 8.12 -4.71
C ARG A 49 8.86 7.22 -5.72
N ALA A 50 8.65 5.96 -5.36
CA ALA A 50 7.91 5.02 -6.20
C ALA A 50 6.46 5.50 -6.42
N GLN A 51 5.78 5.96 -5.38
CA GLN A 51 4.43 6.53 -5.51
C GLN A 51 4.39 7.69 -6.50
N LEU A 52 5.35 8.61 -6.41
CA LEU A 52 5.44 9.77 -7.30
C LEU A 52 5.54 9.34 -8.76
N HIS A 53 6.43 8.40 -9.05
CA HIS A 53 6.68 7.94 -10.41
C HIS A 53 5.60 7.01 -10.96
N LEU A 54 4.95 6.23 -10.11
CA LEU A 54 3.76 5.48 -10.51
C LEU A 54 2.58 6.42 -10.79
N GLY A 55 2.39 7.43 -9.95
CA GLY A 55 1.37 8.46 -10.15
C GLY A 55 1.56 9.25 -11.44
N ALA A 56 2.81 9.51 -11.85
CA ALA A 56 3.13 10.15 -13.12
C ALA A 56 2.70 9.31 -14.33
N GLN A 57 2.55 8.00 -14.17
CA GLN A 57 1.99 7.10 -15.19
C GLN A 57 0.45 7.00 -15.15
N GLY A 58 -0.19 7.76 -14.29
CA GLY A 58 -1.64 7.72 -14.08
C GLY A 58 -2.11 6.60 -13.16
N LEU A 59 -1.23 5.93 -12.46
CA LEU A 59 -1.56 4.83 -11.56
C LEU A 59 -1.82 5.34 -10.15
N ARG A 60 -2.91 4.87 -9.54
CA ARG A 60 -3.27 5.20 -8.16
C ARG A 60 -2.57 4.24 -7.20
N THR A 61 -2.03 4.76 -6.11
CA THR A 61 -1.26 3.99 -5.14
C THR A 61 -1.71 4.28 -3.72
N HIS A 62 -1.41 3.34 -2.82
CA HIS A 62 -1.56 3.53 -1.39
C HIS A 62 -0.28 3.09 -0.67
N PHE A 63 0.22 3.95 0.20
CA PHE A 63 1.37 3.69 1.04
C PHE A 63 0.92 3.65 2.50
N PRO A 64 0.76 2.45 3.10
CA PRO A 64 0.35 2.34 4.49
C PRO A 64 1.40 2.89 5.43
N THR A 65 1.00 3.85 6.27
CA THR A 65 1.88 4.44 7.28
C THR A 65 1.22 4.37 8.64
N ILE A 66 2.05 4.39 9.67
CA ILE A 66 1.63 4.54 11.05
C ILE A 66 2.31 5.76 11.65
N GLN A 67 1.66 6.34 12.66
CA GLN A 67 2.28 7.39 13.44
C GLN A 67 3.16 6.77 14.52
N LYS A 68 4.42 7.19 14.56
CA LYS A 68 5.39 6.81 15.57
C LYS A 68 5.84 8.03 16.34
N THR A 69 6.02 7.86 17.66
CA THR A 69 6.71 8.85 18.49
C THR A 69 8.18 8.48 18.56
N ILE A 70 9.04 9.36 18.08
CA ILE A 70 10.49 9.20 18.18
C ILE A 70 11.07 10.26 19.10
N ARG A 71 12.20 9.93 19.73
CA ARG A 71 12.99 10.88 20.52
C ARG A 71 14.17 11.38 19.70
N HIS A 72 14.18 12.67 19.42
CA HIS A 72 15.28 13.33 18.74
C HIS A 72 15.65 14.61 19.49
N ALA A 73 16.96 14.79 19.78
CA ALA A 73 17.48 15.96 20.47
C ALA A 73 16.71 16.30 21.77
N ARG A 74 16.40 15.29 22.59
CA ARG A 74 15.64 15.40 23.86
C ARG A 74 14.17 15.82 23.68
N GLN A 75 13.66 15.86 22.46
CA GLN A 75 12.26 16.16 22.18
C GLN A 75 11.55 14.92 21.62
N LEU A 76 10.28 14.78 22.02
CA LEU A 76 9.41 13.78 21.43
C LEU A 76 8.77 14.36 20.17
N ARG A 77 8.88 13.64 19.06
CA ARG A 77 8.27 14.01 17.78
C ARG A 77 7.38 12.89 17.27
N ALA A 78 6.19 13.26 16.81
CA ALA A 78 5.35 12.36 16.04
C ALA A 78 5.82 12.37 14.59
N VAL A 79 6.12 11.20 14.05
CA VAL A 79 6.51 11.01 12.64
C VAL A 79 5.66 9.92 12.01
N GLN A 80 5.40 10.06 10.72
CA GLN A 80 4.80 8.97 9.94
C GLN A 80 5.89 8.01 9.49
N ALA A 81 5.69 6.72 9.77
CA ALA A 81 6.60 5.67 9.40
C ALA A 81 5.87 4.61 8.56
N PRO A 82 6.58 3.92 7.66
CA PRO A 82 5.97 2.82 6.91
C PRO A 82 5.42 1.76 7.87
N LEU A 83 4.18 1.33 7.64
CA LEU A 83 3.63 0.16 8.32
C LEU A 83 4.35 -1.11 7.87
N PHE A 84 4.60 -1.20 6.57
CA PHE A 84 5.39 -2.26 5.95
C PHE A 84 6.53 -1.63 5.15
N PRO A 85 7.74 -1.51 5.71
CA PRO A 85 8.86 -0.93 4.99
C PRO A 85 9.09 -1.62 3.63
N ARG A 86 9.27 -0.83 2.59
CA ARG A 86 9.51 -1.25 1.22
C ARG A 86 8.29 -1.83 0.49
N TYR A 87 7.06 -1.58 0.98
CA TYR A 87 5.84 -2.06 0.31
C TYR A 87 4.84 -0.94 0.12
N ILE A 88 4.31 -0.85 -1.08
CA ILE A 88 3.17 -0.01 -1.44
C ILE A 88 2.18 -0.81 -2.25
N PHE A 89 0.95 -0.34 -2.33
CA PHE A 89 -0.10 -0.96 -3.14
C PHE A 89 -0.39 -0.11 -4.36
N VAL A 90 -0.66 -0.74 -5.48
CA VAL A 90 -1.01 -0.07 -6.74
C VAL A 90 -2.29 -0.65 -7.31
N ILE A 91 -3.14 0.20 -7.87
CA ILE A 91 -4.33 -0.22 -8.59
C ILE A 91 -3.98 -0.43 -10.05
N LEU A 92 -4.26 -1.62 -10.56
CA LEU A 92 -4.05 -1.98 -11.96
C LEU A 92 -5.28 -2.70 -12.52
N ASP A 93 -5.60 -2.39 -13.76
CA ASP A 93 -6.40 -3.22 -14.63
C ASP A 93 -5.44 -3.89 -15.62
N LEU A 94 -5.20 -5.19 -15.47
CA LEU A 94 -4.20 -5.91 -16.27
C LEU A 94 -4.54 -5.93 -17.77
N GLY A 95 -5.82 -5.75 -18.13
CA GLY A 95 -6.24 -5.68 -19.51
C GLY A 95 -6.05 -4.30 -20.16
N ARG A 96 -5.99 -3.26 -19.35
CA ARG A 96 -5.90 -1.85 -19.79
C ARG A 96 -4.52 -1.26 -19.57
N ASP A 97 -3.97 -1.50 -18.37
CA ASP A 97 -2.77 -0.82 -17.91
C ASP A 97 -1.49 -1.53 -18.37
N ARG A 98 -0.46 -0.75 -18.64
CA ARG A 98 0.87 -1.28 -18.96
C ARG A 98 1.57 -1.74 -17.66
N TRP A 99 1.08 -2.81 -17.07
CA TRP A 99 1.58 -3.26 -15.76
C TRP A 99 3.07 -3.65 -15.77
N LEU A 100 3.61 -4.05 -16.92
CA LEU A 100 5.05 -4.31 -17.05
C LEU A 100 5.90 -3.06 -16.80
N SER A 101 5.37 -1.86 -17.06
CA SER A 101 6.07 -0.60 -16.80
C SER A 101 6.24 -0.33 -15.29
N VAL A 102 5.44 -0.95 -14.45
CA VAL A 102 5.59 -0.84 -12.99
C VAL A 102 6.97 -1.33 -12.55
N ARG A 103 7.43 -2.43 -13.13
CA ARG A 103 8.76 -2.99 -12.81
C ARG A 103 9.92 -2.06 -13.17
N GLY A 104 9.76 -1.27 -14.21
CA GLY A 104 10.77 -0.32 -14.66
C GLY A 104 10.63 1.07 -14.03
N THR A 105 9.69 1.25 -13.10
CA THR A 105 9.46 2.54 -12.47
C THR A 105 10.54 2.86 -11.43
N VAL A 106 10.95 4.13 -11.39
CA VAL A 106 11.93 4.62 -10.43
C VAL A 106 11.45 4.35 -9.00
N GLY A 107 12.31 3.76 -8.19
CA GLY A 107 12.00 3.41 -6.80
C GLY A 107 11.35 2.03 -6.63
N VAL A 108 10.92 1.39 -7.71
CA VAL A 108 10.34 0.05 -7.67
C VAL A 108 11.42 -1.01 -7.83
N SER A 109 11.44 -1.99 -6.94
CA SER A 109 12.28 -3.18 -7.03
C SER A 109 11.57 -4.28 -7.80
N SER A 110 10.33 -4.58 -7.43
CA SER A 110 9.54 -5.63 -8.09
C SER A 110 8.05 -5.44 -7.88
N LEU A 111 7.27 -6.09 -8.72
CA LEU A 111 5.83 -6.27 -8.56
C LEU A 111 5.60 -7.71 -8.12
N PHE A 112 4.73 -7.91 -7.12
CA PHE A 112 4.42 -9.27 -6.65
C PHE A 112 3.70 -10.06 -7.73
N THR A 113 4.33 -11.16 -8.16
CA THR A 113 3.84 -12.02 -9.23
C THR A 113 3.92 -13.49 -8.82
N SER A 114 3.08 -14.30 -9.44
CA SER A 114 3.18 -15.75 -9.42
C SER A 114 3.11 -16.23 -10.87
N GLU A 115 4.04 -17.10 -11.27
CA GLU A 115 4.14 -17.58 -12.65
C GLU A 115 4.15 -16.42 -13.68
N ASP A 116 4.93 -15.38 -13.39
CA ASP A 116 5.08 -14.19 -14.22
C ASP A 116 3.81 -13.33 -14.41
N ARG A 117 2.78 -13.58 -13.62
CA ARG A 117 1.56 -12.76 -13.62
C ARG A 117 1.38 -12.07 -12.27
N PRO A 118 0.96 -10.79 -12.26
CA PRO A 118 0.63 -10.11 -11.01
C PRO A 118 -0.48 -10.84 -10.26
N VAL A 119 -0.30 -10.96 -8.95
CA VAL A 119 -1.28 -11.58 -8.04
C VAL A 119 -2.05 -10.48 -7.32
N PRO A 120 -3.38 -10.43 -7.44
CA PRO A 120 -4.16 -9.40 -6.76
C PRO A 120 -4.15 -9.60 -5.23
N VAL A 121 -4.12 -8.50 -4.52
CA VAL A 121 -4.32 -8.45 -3.07
C VAL A 121 -5.82 -8.30 -2.81
N PRO A 122 -6.41 -9.06 -1.86
CA PRO A 122 -7.81 -8.87 -1.52
C PRO A 122 -8.14 -7.43 -1.17
N GLU A 123 -9.19 -6.88 -1.77
CA GLU A 123 -9.61 -5.48 -1.60
C GLU A 123 -9.85 -5.15 -0.13
N SER A 124 -10.47 -6.06 0.62
CA SER A 124 -10.76 -5.87 2.05
C SER A 124 -9.51 -5.60 2.89
N ILE A 125 -8.38 -6.17 2.53
CA ILE A 125 -7.11 -5.96 3.23
C ILE A 125 -6.63 -4.53 3.02
N VAL A 126 -6.63 -4.06 1.78
CA VAL A 126 -6.17 -2.70 1.47
C VAL A 126 -7.14 -1.65 2.02
N GLU A 127 -8.44 -1.89 1.93
CA GLU A 127 -9.45 -1.01 2.53
C GLU A 127 -9.26 -0.86 4.05
N THR A 128 -8.99 -1.96 4.75
CA THR A 128 -8.71 -1.92 6.19
C THR A 128 -7.46 -1.07 6.49
N LEU A 129 -6.42 -1.18 5.68
CA LEU A 129 -5.20 -0.39 5.84
C LEU A 129 -5.46 1.11 5.59
N ILE A 130 -6.27 1.43 4.59
CA ILE A 130 -6.66 2.82 4.29
C ILE A 130 -7.45 3.41 5.45
N GLN A 131 -8.45 2.71 5.96
CA GLN A 131 -9.27 3.16 7.08
C GLN A 131 -8.46 3.38 8.34
N ASN A 132 -7.56 2.48 8.67
CA ASN A 132 -6.69 2.61 9.85
C ASN A 132 -5.74 3.80 9.73
N SER A 133 -5.28 4.13 8.55
CA SER A 133 -4.46 5.31 8.30
C SER A 133 -5.24 6.59 8.55
N ASP A 134 -6.50 6.63 8.13
CA ASP A 134 -7.37 7.79 8.32
C ASP A 134 -7.74 7.98 9.79
N GLU A 135 -8.06 6.91 10.50
CA GLU A 135 -8.36 6.96 11.93
C GLU A 135 -7.16 7.44 12.75
N ALA A 136 -5.97 7.00 12.41
CA ALA A 136 -4.75 7.45 13.08
C ALA A 136 -4.49 8.95 12.84
N ASN A 137 -4.87 9.48 11.69
CA ASN A 137 -4.76 10.89 11.37
C ASN A 137 -5.85 11.74 12.06
N LEU A 138 -7.00 11.15 12.36
CA LEU A 138 -8.09 11.84 13.04
C LEU A 138 -7.94 11.85 14.58
N ALA A 139 -7.15 10.94 15.12
CA ALA A 139 -6.90 10.84 16.56
C ALA A 139 -5.92 11.91 17.10
N LEU A 140 -5.53 12.82 16.26
CA LEU A 140 -4.74 13.98 16.58
C LEU A 140 -5.60 15.24 16.67
#